data_eb0b240d12b96b611e602dc55329d531
#
_entry.id   eb0b240d12b96b611e602dc55329d531
#
_cell.length_a   1.000
_cell.length_b   1.000
_cell.length_c   1.000
_cell.angle_alpha   90.00
_cell.angle_beta   90.00
_cell.angle_gamma   90.00
#
_symmetry.space_group_name_H-M   'P 1'
#
loop_
_entity.id
_entity.type
_entity.pdbx_description
1 polymer ?
#
loop_
_entity_poly.entity_id
_entity_poly.type
_entity_poly.pdbx_seq_one_letter_code
_entity_poly.pdbx_strand_id
1 'polypeptide(L)'
;KKLVSDGIDPSQKKKEDKIEESGALTFEAVARDWHASCSKKWSESHSERVLKSLVDNLFSALGKRKISELKTRDLLAPIKVVEASGRYEVASRLQQRTTAILRFAVQNGLLDYNPAQDMAGAIAVAKRVHRPALDFERLPELLDRIECFKGRKLTKLAVKLTLLVFIRSSELRFARWEEIDFKNALWTIPAEREPLKGVKHSHRGSKMRSPHLSTHIVVLKCVALI
;
A
#
# COMPACT_ATOMS: atom_id res chain seq x y z
N LYS A 1 -49.72 -14.98 -3.25
CA LYS A 1 -50.90 -14.08 -3.04
C LYS A 1 -50.99 -13.55 -1.60
N LYS A 2 -50.55 -14.29 -0.54
CA LYS A 2 -50.61 -13.84 0.88
C LYS A 2 -49.68 -12.68 1.22
N LEU A 3 -48.53 -12.56 0.56
CA LEU A 3 -47.51 -11.54 0.89
C LEU A 3 -47.88 -10.11 0.43
N VAL A 4 -48.71 -10.00 -0.62
CA VAL A 4 -49.18 -8.70 -1.13
C VAL A 4 -50.30 -8.14 -0.26
N SER A 5 -51.09 -9.03 0.41
CA SER A 5 -52.15 -8.63 1.35
C SER A 5 -51.59 -8.03 2.63
N ASP A 6 -50.36 -8.35 3.00
CA ASP A 6 -49.67 -7.87 4.22
C ASP A 6 -48.79 -6.65 3.98
N GLY A 7 -48.89 -6.02 2.78
CA GLY A 7 -48.16 -4.79 2.43
C GLY A 7 -46.64 -4.98 2.23
N ILE A 8 -46.18 -6.23 2.12
CA ILE A 8 -44.76 -6.57 1.95
C ILE A 8 -44.49 -6.76 0.45
N ASP A 9 -43.59 -5.97 -0.12
CA ASP A 9 -43.15 -6.12 -1.49
C ASP A 9 -42.43 -7.48 -1.69
N PRO A 10 -42.95 -8.38 -2.50
CA PRO A 10 -42.35 -9.68 -2.79
C PRO A 10 -40.91 -9.60 -3.34
N SER A 11 -40.58 -8.47 -3.97
CA SER A 11 -39.24 -8.22 -4.51
C SER A 11 -38.22 -7.87 -3.43
N GLN A 12 -38.66 -7.14 -2.39
CA GLN A 12 -37.85 -6.86 -1.22
C GLN A 12 -37.64 -8.12 -0.39
N LYS A 13 -38.71 -8.88 -0.14
CA LYS A 13 -38.57 -10.12 0.63
C LYS A 13 -37.72 -11.18 -0.08
N LYS A 14 -37.79 -11.29 -1.41
CA LYS A 14 -36.87 -12.13 -2.19
C LYS A 14 -35.43 -11.66 -2.15
N LYS A 15 -35.18 -10.35 -2.02
CA LYS A 15 -33.83 -9.82 -1.82
C LYS A 15 -33.33 -10.12 -0.40
N GLU A 16 -34.18 -9.97 0.60
CA GLU A 16 -33.88 -10.28 2.00
C GLU A 16 -33.64 -11.78 2.21
N ASP A 17 -34.51 -12.65 1.66
CA ASP A 17 -34.36 -14.11 1.71
C ASP A 17 -33.10 -14.58 0.96
N LYS A 18 -32.76 -13.95 -0.18
CA LYS A 18 -31.51 -14.21 -0.91
C LYS A 18 -30.26 -13.74 -0.16
N ILE A 19 -30.40 -12.72 0.64
CA ILE A 19 -29.38 -12.18 1.54
C ILE A 19 -29.22 -13.10 2.76
N GLU A 20 -30.33 -13.68 3.29
CA GLU A 20 -30.29 -14.65 4.38
C GLU A 20 -29.78 -16.04 3.95
N GLU A 21 -30.15 -16.52 2.77
CA GLU A 21 -29.71 -17.81 2.20
C GLU A 21 -28.23 -17.81 1.78
N SER A 22 -27.69 -16.68 1.35
CA SER A 22 -26.26 -16.59 1.11
C SER A 22 -25.58 -16.43 2.49
N GLY A 23 -25.16 -17.52 3.10
CA GLY A 23 -24.29 -17.52 4.30
C GLY A 23 -22.97 -16.73 4.13
N ALA A 24 -22.94 -15.82 3.16
CA ALA A 24 -21.86 -15.08 2.56
C ALA A 24 -21.69 -13.63 3.05
N LEU A 25 -22.57 -13.12 3.90
CA LEU A 25 -22.50 -11.73 4.38
C LEU A 25 -21.68 -11.58 5.67
N THR A 26 -20.65 -12.39 5.81
CA THR A 26 -19.67 -12.22 6.88
C THR A 26 -18.67 -11.12 6.52
N PHE A 27 -18.10 -10.47 7.53
CA PHE A 27 -17.07 -9.45 7.33
C PHE A 27 -15.90 -9.97 6.49
N GLU A 28 -15.47 -11.21 6.70
CA GLU A 28 -14.37 -11.82 5.95
C GLU A 28 -14.73 -11.98 4.46
N ALA A 29 -15.93 -12.47 4.14
CA ALA A 29 -16.36 -12.64 2.76
C ALA A 29 -16.35 -11.30 2.01
N VAL A 30 -16.98 -10.28 2.60
CA VAL A 30 -17.02 -8.93 2.00
C VAL A 30 -15.62 -8.30 1.90
N ALA A 31 -14.76 -8.52 2.89
CA ALA A 31 -13.39 -8.03 2.86
C ALA A 31 -12.56 -8.70 1.76
N ARG A 32 -12.78 -9.98 1.48
CA ARG A 32 -12.13 -10.70 0.36
C ARG A 32 -12.63 -10.22 -1.00
N ASP A 33 -13.93 -9.97 -1.13
CA ASP A 33 -14.52 -9.43 -2.38
C ASP A 33 -14.00 -8.01 -2.65
N TRP A 34 -13.97 -7.16 -1.62
CA TRP A 34 -13.33 -5.84 -1.72
C TRP A 34 -11.87 -5.96 -2.14
N HIS A 35 -11.12 -6.85 -1.50
CA HIS A 35 -9.72 -7.09 -1.82
C HIS A 35 -9.54 -7.54 -3.26
N ALA A 36 -10.36 -8.49 -3.75
CA ALA A 36 -10.33 -8.96 -5.13
C ALA A 36 -10.62 -7.84 -6.15
N SER A 37 -11.57 -6.94 -5.82
CA SER A 37 -11.87 -5.78 -6.69
C SER A 37 -10.72 -4.78 -6.75
N CYS A 38 -10.04 -4.54 -5.63
CA CYS A 38 -8.93 -3.60 -5.52
C CYS A 38 -7.61 -4.19 -6.03
N SER A 39 -7.39 -5.50 -5.92
CA SER A 39 -6.15 -6.19 -6.30
C SER A 39 -5.78 -5.99 -7.75
N LYS A 40 -6.77 -5.78 -8.64
CA LYS A 40 -6.57 -5.47 -10.07
C LYS A 40 -5.73 -4.20 -10.30
N LYS A 41 -5.73 -3.28 -9.33
CA LYS A 41 -5.01 -1.99 -9.39
C LYS A 41 -3.70 -2.00 -8.60
N TRP A 42 -3.46 -3.06 -7.82
CA TRP A 42 -2.31 -3.15 -6.91
C TRP A 42 -1.20 -4.02 -7.47
N SER A 43 0.02 -3.80 -7.00
CA SER A 43 1.09 -4.79 -7.19
C SER A 43 0.79 -6.03 -6.35
N GLU A 44 1.19 -7.20 -6.83
CA GLU A 44 1.00 -8.49 -6.15
C GLU A 44 1.43 -8.42 -4.68
N SER A 45 2.64 -7.93 -4.44
CA SER A 45 3.20 -7.81 -3.10
C SER A 45 2.47 -6.80 -2.19
N HIS A 46 1.79 -5.79 -2.76
CA HIS A 46 0.94 -4.89 -1.98
C HIS A 46 -0.37 -5.58 -1.63
N SER A 47 -0.96 -6.27 -2.59
CA SER A 47 -2.19 -7.06 -2.43
C SER A 47 -2.02 -8.10 -1.32
N GLU A 48 -0.95 -8.91 -1.35
CA GLU A 48 -0.64 -9.89 -0.30
C GLU A 48 -0.49 -9.26 1.09
N ARG A 49 0.22 -8.12 1.19
CA ARG A 49 0.38 -7.41 2.46
C ARG A 49 -0.92 -6.86 3.02
N VAL A 50 -1.80 -6.38 2.15
CA VAL A 50 -3.12 -5.91 2.56
C VAL A 50 -3.93 -7.06 3.12
N LEU A 51 -4.04 -8.16 2.38
CA LEU A 51 -4.79 -9.34 2.81
C LEU A 51 -4.22 -9.92 4.10
N LYS A 52 -2.90 -10.12 4.17
CA LYS A 52 -2.25 -10.61 5.38
C LYS A 52 -2.53 -9.74 6.59
N SER A 53 -2.50 -8.42 6.43
CA SER A 53 -2.81 -7.50 7.53
C SER A 53 -4.25 -7.60 8.03
N LEU A 54 -5.23 -7.91 7.16
CA LEU A 54 -6.62 -8.16 7.55
C LEU A 54 -6.75 -9.50 8.28
N VAL A 55 -6.13 -10.56 7.76
CA VAL A 55 -6.11 -11.89 8.36
C VAL A 55 -5.53 -11.85 9.77
N ASP A 56 -4.34 -11.26 9.91
CA ASP A 56 -3.59 -11.26 11.16
C ASP A 56 -4.24 -10.43 12.28
N ASN A 57 -5.03 -9.40 11.92
CA ASN A 57 -5.50 -8.43 12.92
C ASN A 57 -7.03 -8.31 13.04
N LEU A 58 -7.80 -8.63 12.00
CA LEU A 58 -9.24 -8.40 11.99
C LEU A 58 -10.07 -9.68 11.87
N PHE A 59 -9.65 -10.65 11.06
CA PHE A 59 -10.49 -11.82 10.77
C PHE A 59 -10.71 -12.72 11.98
N SER A 60 -9.78 -12.78 12.91
CA SER A 60 -9.95 -13.53 14.16
C SER A 60 -11.12 -13.00 15.02
N ALA A 61 -11.33 -11.70 15.02
CA ALA A 61 -12.35 -11.04 15.84
C ALA A 61 -13.66 -10.78 15.07
N LEU A 62 -13.57 -10.40 13.80
CA LEU A 62 -14.70 -9.92 13.00
C LEU A 62 -15.09 -10.87 11.87
N GLY A 63 -14.18 -11.73 11.42
CA GLY A 63 -14.33 -12.48 10.17
C GLY A 63 -15.63 -13.23 10.03
N LYS A 64 -16.05 -13.96 11.06
CA LYS A 64 -17.24 -14.78 11.08
C LYS A 64 -18.54 -14.01 11.40
N ARG A 65 -18.46 -12.75 11.79
CA ARG A 65 -19.63 -11.95 12.16
C ARG A 65 -20.32 -11.41 10.90
N LYS A 66 -21.64 -11.35 10.92
CA LYS A 66 -22.42 -10.73 9.85
C LYS A 66 -22.16 -9.22 9.84
N ILE A 67 -21.97 -8.65 8.65
CA ILE A 67 -21.65 -7.21 8.49
C ILE A 67 -22.82 -6.32 8.95
N SER A 68 -24.07 -6.78 8.83
CA SER A 68 -25.26 -6.07 9.28
C SER A 68 -25.35 -5.90 10.79
N GLU A 69 -24.70 -6.76 11.56
CA GLU A 69 -24.70 -6.75 13.02
C GLU A 69 -23.52 -5.94 13.61
N LEU A 70 -22.55 -5.54 12.77
CA LEU A 70 -21.35 -4.85 13.22
C LEU A 70 -21.63 -3.37 13.50
N LYS A 71 -21.36 -2.98 14.73
CA LYS A 71 -21.42 -1.58 15.18
C LYS A 71 -20.01 -0.97 15.20
N THR A 72 -19.93 0.35 15.19
CA THR A 72 -18.65 1.11 15.27
C THR A 72 -17.75 0.60 16.41
N ARG A 73 -18.33 0.31 17.59
CA ARG A 73 -17.60 -0.22 18.75
C ARG A 73 -16.94 -1.57 18.45
N ASP A 74 -17.64 -2.46 17.76
CA ASP A 74 -17.13 -3.80 17.45
C ASP A 74 -15.96 -3.73 16.49
N LEU A 75 -16.03 -2.82 15.53
CA LEU A 75 -14.98 -2.58 14.54
C LEU A 75 -13.71 -1.96 15.18
N LEU A 76 -13.91 -1.06 16.14
CA LEU A 76 -12.83 -0.40 16.85
C LEU A 76 -12.08 -1.35 17.80
N ALA A 77 -12.76 -2.30 18.42
CA ALA A 77 -12.17 -3.17 19.43
C ALA A 77 -10.86 -3.85 18.99
N PRO A 78 -10.79 -4.60 17.88
CA PRO A 78 -9.56 -5.23 17.42
C PRO A 78 -8.49 -4.21 17.00
N ILE A 79 -8.89 -3.06 16.46
CA ILE A 79 -7.96 -2.00 16.06
C ILE A 79 -7.30 -1.36 17.27
N LYS A 80 -8.07 -1.15 18.35
CA LYS A 80 -7.56 -0.64 19.63
C LYS A 80 -6.55 -1.58 20.28
N VAL A 81 -6.70 -2.89 20.14
CA VAL A 81 -5.70 -3.87 20.58
C VAL A 81 -4.37 -3.67 19.85
N VAL A 82 -4.43 -3.43 18.53
CA VAL A 82 -3.22 -3.14 17.73
C VAL A 82 -2.61 -1.80 18.13
N GLU A 83 -3.42 -0.78 18.39
CA GLU A 83 -2.98 0.53 18.88
C GLU A 83 -2.27 0.40 20.23
N ALA A 84 -2.89 -0.30 21.20
CA ALA A 84 -2.32 -0.54 22.52
C ALA A 84 -0.97 -1.26 22.50
N SER A 85 -0.70 -2.06 21.44
CA SER A 85 0.62 -2.66 21.22
C SER A 85 1.67 -1.68 20.67
N GLY A 86 1.37 -0.38 20.57
CA GLY A 86 2.27 0.66 20.04
C GLY A 86 2.37 0.73 18.52
N ARG A 87 1.62 -0.11 17.78
CA ARG A 87 1.65 -0.17 16.32
C ARG A 87 0.65 0.82 15.67
N TYR A 88 0.77 2.09 16.00
CA TYR A 88 -0.15 3.16 15.60
C TYR A 88 -0.36 3.24 14.08
N GLU A 89 0.70 3.13 13.28
CA GLU A 89 0.61 3.17 11.82
C GLU A 89 -0.20 1.99 11.26
N VAL A 90 -0.04 0.80 11.85
CA VAL A 90 -0.80 -0.38 11.46
C VAL A 90 -2.27 -0.20 11.84
N ALA A 91 -2.55 0.27 13.07
CA ALA A 91 -3.91 0.54 13.54
C ALA A 91 -4.62 1.57 12.65
N SER A 92 -3.96 2.67 12.29
CA SER A 92 -4.49 3.68 11.37
C SER A 92 -4.82 3.09 9.99
N ARG A 93 -3.95 2.25 9.44
CA ARG A 93 -4.21 1.57 8.16
C ARG A 93 -5.33 0.55 8.24
N LEU A 94 -5.45 -0.17 9.35
CA LEU A 94 -6.57 -1.09 9.58
C LEU A 94 -7.90 -0.34 9.64
N GLN A 95 -7.94 0.81 10.33
CA GLN A 95 -9.11 1.69 10.35
C GLN A 95 -9.52 2.12 8.94
N GLN A 96 -8.57 2.64 8.15
CA GLN A 96 -8.82 3.06 6.76
C GLN A 96 -9.36 1.92 5.91
N ARG A 97 -8.78 0.72 6.03
CA ARG A 97 -9.22 -0.47 5.28
C ARG A 97 -10.61 -0.92 5.72
N THR A 98 -10.89 -0.95 7.02
CA THR A 98 -12.22 -1.30 7.54
C THR A 98 -13.28 -0.35 7.00
N THR A 99 -13.00 0.96 7.01
CA THR A 99 -13.90 1.96 6.43
C THR A 99 -14.11 1.75 4.93
N ALA A 100 -13.05 1.39 4.19
CA ALA A 100 -13.13 1.11 2.75
C ALA A 100 -13.93 -0.17 2.45
N ILE A 101 -13.75 -1.23 3.23
CA ILE A 101 -14.50 -2.49 3.09
C ILE A 101 -15.99 -2.26 3.30
N LEU A 102 -16.36 -1.55 4.37
CA LEU A 102 -17.78 -1.30 4.67
C LEU A 102 -18.38 -0.27 3.70
N ARG A 103 -17.59 0.67 3.17
CA ARG A 103 -18.03 1.52 2.06
C ARG A 103 -18.33 0.70 0.80
N PHE A 104 -17.48 -0.26 0.49
CA PHE A 104 -17.72 -1.19 -0.61
C PHE A 104 -19.00 -2.02 -0.38
N ALA A 105 -19.27 -2.45 0.85
CA ALA A 105 -20.51 -3.13 1.21
C ALA A 105 -21.76 -2.25 0.94
N VAL A 106 -21.71 -0.97 1.33
CA VAL A 106 -22.79 -0.01 1.04
C VAL A 106 -22.96 0.21 -0.46
N GLN A 107 -21.87 0.37 -1.22
CA GLN A 107 -21.89 0.56 -2.66
C GLN A 107 -22.50 -0.64 -3.41
N ASN A 108 -22.41 -1.84 -2.86
CA ASN A 108 -22.99 -3.06 -3.41
C ASN A 108 -24.39 -3.39 -2.84
N GLY A 109 -24.96 -2.49 -2.03
CA GLY A 109 -26.28 -2.67 -1.44
C GLY A 109 -26.37 -3.76 -0.36
N LEU A 110 -25.23 -4.11 0.24
CA LEU A 110 -25.15 -5.08 1.34
C LEU A 110 -25.39 -4.45 2.72
N LEU A 111 -25.26 -3.13 2.80
CA LEU A 111 -25.53 -2.30 3.98
C LEU A 111 -26.19 -1.00 3.56
N ASP A 112 -27.07 -0.48 4.40
CA ASP A 112 -27.72 0.82 4.17
C ASP A 112 -26.79 1.99 4.54
N TYR A 113 -25.94 1.82 5.54
CA TYR A 113 -24.97 2.82 6.00
C TYR A 113 -23.64 2.19 6.41
N ASN A 114 -22.60 3.01 6.45
CA ASN A 114 -21.26 2.56 6.84
C ASN A 114 -21.01 2.81 8.33
N PRO A 115 -21.02 1.78 9.20
CA PRO A 115 -20.79 1.94 10.64
C PRO A 115 -19.35 2.33 10.99
N ALA A 116 -18.42 2.27 10.02
CA ALA A 116 -17.03 2.71 10.23
C ALA A 116 -16.80 4.18 9.88
N GLN A 117 -17.82 4.93 9.47
CA GLN A 117 -17.66 6.33 9.06
C GLN A 117 -17.20 7.21 10.23
N ASP A 118 -17.74 6.97 11.40
CA ASP A 118 -17.45 7.75 12.63
C ASP A 118 -16.19 7.24 13.38
N MET A 119 -15.43 6.32 12.78
CA MET A 119 -14.17 5.87 13.37
C MET A 119 -13.01 6.88 13.13
N ALA A 120 -13.22 7.89 12.30
CA ALA A 120 -12.20 8.90 12.03
C ALA A 120 -11.79 9.62 13.33
N GLY A 121 -10.48 9.69 13.60
CA GLY A 121 -9.96 10.30 14.83
C GLY A 121 -10.02 9.42 16.09
N ALA A 122 -10.64 8.22 16.03
CA ALA A 122 -10.72 7.31 17.19
C ALA A 122 -9.38 6.61 17.51
N ILE A 123 -8.45 6.61 16.57
CA ILE A 123 -7.12 6.01 16.72
C ILE A 123 -6.09 7.12 16.87
N ALA A 124 -5.24 7.01 17.89
CA ALA A 124 -4.14 7.94 18.07
C ALA A 124 -3.16 7.84 16.89
N VAL A 125 -2.86 8.98 16.32
CA VAL A 125 -1.82 9.07 15.27
C VAL A 125 -0.49 9.34 15.96
N ALA A 126 0.47 8.45 15.77
CA ALA A 126 1.83 8.71 16.25
C ALA A 126 2.35 10.02 15.66
N LYS A 127 2.92 10.87 16.51
CA LYS A 127 3.59 12.08 16.05
C LYS A 127 4.66 11.68 15.04
N ARG A 128 4.52 12.14 13.80
CA ARG A 128 5.51 11.89 12.76
C ARG A 128 6.81 12.61 13.14
N VAL A 129 7.80 11.83 13.50
CA VAL A 129 9.15 12.34 13.62
C VAL A 129 9.79 12.20 12.25
N HIS A 130 10.16 13.33 11.65
CA HIS A 130 10.91 13.31 10.39
C HIS A 130 12.26 12.66 10.64
N ARG A 131 12.70 11.85 9.69
CA ARG A 131 14.06 11.32 9.75
C ARG A 131 15.03 12.50 9.72
N PRO A 132 16.10 12.47 10.51
CA PRO A 132 17.09 13.53 10.48
C PRO A 132 17.63 13.63 9.04
N ALA A 133 17.65 14.86 8.54
CA ALA A 133 18.32 15.21 7.30
C ALA A 133 19.72 15.73 7.60
N LEU A 134 20.63 15.53 6.68
CA LEU A 134 21.96 16.11 6.79
C LEU A 134 21.86 17.57 6.34
N ASP A 135 22.35 18.50 7.18
CA ASP A 135 22.45 19.89 6.81
C ASP A 135 23.47 20.06 5.68
N PHE A 136 23.19 21.00 4.79
CA PHE A 136 24.04 21.22 3.60
C PHE A 136 25.49 21.53 3.97
N GLU A 137 25.71 22.25 5.06
CA GLU A 137 27.02 22.59 5.60
C GLU A 137 27.87 21.37 5.99
N ARG A 138 27.21 20.25 6.30
CA ARG A 138 27.86 18.99 6.65
C ARG A 138 28.10 18.06 5.47
N LEU A 139 27.79 18.51 4.25
CA LEU A 139 28.04 17.72 3.04
C LEU A 139 29.52 17.37 2.84
N PRO A 140 30.51 18.27 3.08
CA PRO A 140 31.93 17.91 3.02
C PRO A 140 32.29 16.77 3.97
N GLU A 141 31.79 16.79 5.21
CA GLU A 141 32.00 15.70 6.19
C GLU A 141 31.48 14.35 5.64
N LEU A 142 30.30 14.36 4.98
CA LEU A 142 29.76 13.15 4.37
C LEU A 142 30.67 12.62 3.26
N LEU A 143 31.18 13.50 2.40
CA LEU A 143 32.09 13.12 1.32
C LEU A 143 33.38 12.50 1.86
N ASP A 144 33.99 13.10 2.90
CA ASP A 144 35.20 12.58 3.58
C ASP A 144 34.93 11.20 4.19
N ARG A 145 33.76 11.01 4.83
CA ARG A 145 33.39 9.71 5.39
C ARG A 145 33.17 8.65 4.30
N ILE A 146 32.64 9.04 3.15
CA ILE A 146 32.50 8.15 1.99
C ILE A 146 33.91 7.78 1.46
N GLU A 147 34.84 8.72 1.42
CA GLU A 147 36.22 8.44 1.00
C GLU A 147 36.94 7.49 1.97
N CYS A 148 36.75 7.68 3.26
CA CYS A 148 37.34 6.85 4.32
C CYS A 148 36.65 5.48 4.47
N PHE A 149 35.56 5.22 3.75
CA PHE A 149 34.82 3.96 3.86
C PHE A 149 35.65 2.76 3.41
N LYS A 150 35.92 1.83 4.34
CA LYS A 150 36.78 0.65 4.13
C LYS A 150 36.04 -0.56 3.52
N GLY A 151 34.78 -0.41 3.16
CA GLY A 151 33.98 -1.47 2.55
C GLY A 151 34.23 -1.64 1.05
N ARG A 152 33.30 -2.31 0.35
CA ARG A 152 33.44 -2.57 -1.07
C ARG A 152 33.52 -1.28 -1.88
N LYS A 153 34.50 -1.17 -2.79
CA LYS A 153 34.68 -0.04 -3.70
C LYS A 153 33.40 0.27 -4.50
N LEU A 154 32.70 -0.77 -4.95
CA LEU A 154 31.43 -0.60 -5.68
C LEU A 154 30.36 0.12 -4.86
N THR A 155 30.24 -0.20 -3.56
CA THR A 155 29.30 0.48 -2.65
C THR A 155 29.67 1.97 -2.50
N LYS A 156 30.94 2.28 -2.33
CA LYS A 156 31.44 3.65 -2.27
C LYS A 156 31.06 4.46 -3.53
N LEU A 157 31.35 3.89 -4.71
CA LEU A 157 31.01 4.51 -6.00
C LEU A 157 29.48 4.67 -6.16
N ALA A 158 28.70 3.68 -5.76
CA ALA A 158 27.24 3.75 -5.83
C ALA A 158 26.67 4.87 -4.95
N VAL A 159 27.19 5.07 -3.75
CA VAL A 159 26.77 6.17 -2.88
C VAL A 159 27.14 7.52 -3.47
N LYS A 160 28.36 7.67 -3.99
CA LYS A 160 28.81 8.90 -4.69
C LYS A 160 27.89 9.21 -5.89
N LEU A 161 27.65 8.23 -6.72
CA LEU A 161 26.77 8.41 -7.89
C LEU A 161 25.34 8.79 -7.46
N THR A 162 24.82 8.17 -6.41
CA THR A 162 23.50 8.53 -5.87
C THR A 162 23.44 10.00 -5.41
N LEU A 163 24.50 10.51 -4.79
CA LEU A 163 24.58 11.91 -4.38
C LEU A 163 24.66 12.87 -5.58
N LEU A 164 25.35 12.48 -6.65
CA LEU A 164 25.49 13.33 -7.84
C LEU A 164 24.23 13.37 -8.70
N VAL A 165 23.52 12.25 -8.78
CA VAL A 165 22.40 12.06 -9.73
C VAL A 165 21.03 12.10 -9.04
N PHE A 166 20.96 12.02 -7.72
CA PHE A 166 19.74 12.04 -6.91
C PHE A 166 18.69 11.01 -7.32
N ILE A 167 19.14 9.84 -7.78
CA ILE A 167 18.25 8.73 -8.17
C ILE A 167 17.93 7.81 -6.98
N ARG A 168 16.85 7.03 -7.14
CA ARG A 168 16.55 5.99 -6.15
C ARG A 168 17.60 4.88 -6.20
N SER A 169 17.92 4.32 -5.03
CA SER A 169 18.89 3.21 -4.93
C SER A 169 18.48 1.97 -5.74
N SER A 170 17.18 1.75 -5.96
CA SER A 170 16.67 0.70 -6.84
C SER A 170 17.05 0.94 -8.30
N GLU A 171 16.94 2.18 -8.78
CA GLU A 171 17.29 2.53 -10.16
C GLU A 171 18.77 2.31 -10.42
N LEU A 172 19.62 2.74 -9.50
CA LEU A 172 21.05 2.49 -9.59
C LEU A 172 21.41 1.00 -9.60
N ARG A 173 20.78 0.21 -8.72
CA ARG A 173 21.05 -1.24 -8.61
C ARG A 173 20.69 -2.02 -9.84
N PHE A 174 19.70 -1.58 -10.61
CA PHE A 174 19.20 -2.23 -11.81
C PHE A 174 19.58 -1.49 -13.09
N ALA A 175 20.46 -0.49 -13.01
CA ALA A 175 20.98 0.25 -14.15
C ALA A 175 21.64 -0.69 -15.16
N ARG A 176 21.44 -0.40 -16.44
CA ARG A 176 22.08 -1.09 -17.56
C ARG A 176 22.90 -0.09 -18.35
N TRP A 177 23.99 -0.55 -18.95
CA TRP A 177 24.86 0.30 -19.75
C TRP A 177 24.16 0.88 -20.99
N GLU A 178 23.20 0.14 -21.53
CA GLU A 178 22.42 0.57 -22.69
C GLU A 178 21.50 1.78 -22.38
N GLU A 179 21.24 2.04 -21.11
CA GLU A 179 20.44 3.19 -20.66
C GLU A 179 21.26 4.50 -20.63
N ILE A 180 22.60 4.41 -20.75
CA ILE A 180 23.51 5.54 -20.55
C ILE A 180 24.11 5.97 -21.90
N ASP A 181 23.75 7.16 -22.34
CA ASP A 181 24.35 7.82 -23.49
C ASP A 181 25.48 8.74 -23.00
N PHE A 182 26.70 8.25 -23.10
CA PHE A 182 27.88 9.02 -22.71
C PHE A 182 28.17 10.21 -23.62
N LYS A 183 27.75 10.20 -24.90
CA LYS A 183 27.98 11.30 -25.85
C LYS A 183 27.13 12.52 -25.48
N ASN A 184 25.87 12.28 -25.12
CA ASN A 184 24.93 13.33 -24.75
C ASN A 184 24.84 13.55 -23.23
N ALA A 185 25.61 12.79 -22.45
CA ALA A 185 25.56 12.80 -20.96
C ALA A 185 24.14 12.58 -20.43
N LEU A 186 23.43 11.62 -20.99
CA LEU A 186 22.04 11.29 -20.63
C LEU A 186 21.96 9.87 -20.06
N TRP A 187 21.18 9.72 -19.01
CA TRP A 187 20.74 8.43 -18.51
C TRP A 187 19.23 8.34 -18.62
N THR A 188 18.75 7.42 -19.44
CA THR A 188 17.32 7.18 -19.68
C THR A 188 16.86 6.02 -18.84
N ILE A 189 16.12 6.30 -17.77
CA ILE A 189 15.58 5.28 -16.87
C ILE A 189 14.22 4.84 -17.40
N PRO A 190 14.07 3.60 -17.89
CA PRO A 190 12.79 3.12 -18.42
C PRO A 190 11.76 2.98 -17.31
N ALA A 191 10.49 3.30 -17.61
CA ALA A 191 9.37 3.18 -16.68
C ALA A 191 9.15 1.74 -16.21
N GLU A 192 9.37 0.77 -17.09
CA GLU A 192 9.34 -0.66 -16.78
C GLU A 192 10.67 -1.29 -17.19
N ARG A 193 11.29 -2.02 -16.26
CA ARG A 193 12.49 -2.81 -16.54
C ARG A 193 12.15 -4.27 -16.56
N GLU A 194 12.61 -4.98 -17.59
CA GLU A 194 12.55 -6.43 -17.59
C GLU A 194 13.37 -7.00 -16.43
N PRO A 195 12.84 -8.03 -15.73
CA PRO A 195 13.57 -8.71 -14.69
C PRO A 195 14.89 -9.26 -15.21
N LEU A 196 15.99 -9.01 -14.51
CA LEU A 196 17.27 -9.63 -14.84
C LEU A 196 17.16 -11.14 -14.63
N LYS A 197 17.45 -11.94 -15.67
CA LYS A 197 17.45 -13.41 -15.57
C LYS A 197 18.41 -13.85 -14.45
N GLY A 198 17.90 -14.65 -13.50
CA GLY A 198 18.69 -15.23 -12.42
C GLY A 198 18.82 -14.36 -11.14
N VAL A 199 18.34 -13.13 -11.14
CA VAL A 199 18.29 -12.30 -9.93
C VAL A 199 16.91 -12.43 -9.29
N LYS A 200 16.83 -13.14 -8.18
CA LYS A 200 15.61 -13.10 -7.35
C LYS A 200 15.48 -11.68 -6.81
N HIS A 201 14.49 -10.95 -7.33
CA HIS A 201 14.17 -9.61 -6.84
C HIS A 201 13.62 -9.73 -5.42
N SER A 202 14.47 -9.56 -4.42
CA SER A 202 14.04 -9.45 -3.01
C SER A 202 13.34 -8.11 -2.71
N HIS A 203 13.24 -7.22 -3.68
CA HIS A 203 12.50 -5.96 -3.62
C HIS A 203 11.59 -5.82 -4.83
N ARG A 204 10.41 -6.09 -4.60
CA ARG A 204 9.10 -5.48 -4.85
C ARG A 204 9.21 -4.19 -5.66
N GLY A 205 9.38 -4.32 -6.96
CA GLY A 205 9.09 -3.24 -7.88
C GLY A 205 7.59 -2.94 -7.75
N SER A 206 7.25 -1.77 -7.25
CA SER A 206 5.90 -1.26 -7.40
C SER A 206 5.67 -1.09 -8.90
N LYS A 207 4.86 -1.97 -9.49
CA LYS A 207 4.22 -1.67 -10.76
C LYS A 207 3.32 -0.46 -10.52
N MET A 208 3.87 0.74 -10.59
CA MET A 208 3.06 1.91 -10.85
C MET A 208 2.61 1.80 -12.31
N ARG A 209 1.43 1.25 -12.52
CA ARG A 209 0.69 1.49 -13.76
C ARG A 209 0.21 2.94 -13.73
N SER A 210 1.08 3.85 -14.14
CA SER A 210 0.63 5.12 -14.67
C SER A 210 0.40 4.92 -16.16
N PRO A 211 -0.75 5.31 -16.72
CA PRO A 211 -1.01 5.23 -18.14
C PRO A 211 -0.17 6.23 -18.97
N HIS A 212 0.69 7.00 -18.33
CA HIS A 212 1.67 7.86 -18.99
C HIS A 212 3.06 7.28 -18.75
N LEU A 213 3.68 6.81 -19.82
CA LEU A 213 5.08 6.40 -19.91
C LEU A 213 5.96 7.59 -19.48
N SER A 214 6.20 7.74 -18.20
CA SER A 214 7.15 8.72 -17.68
C SER A 214 8.53 8.07 -17.68
N THR A 215 9.22 8.20 -18.79
CA THR A 215 10.65 7.94 -18.85
C THR A 215 11.36 9.05 -18.10
N HIS A 216 12.07 8.73 -17.03
CA HIS A 216 12.86 9.71 -16.31
C HIS A 216 14.19 9.93 -17.04
N ILE A 217 14.42 11.13 -17.54
CA ILE A 217 15.67 11.54 -18.16
C ILE A 217 16.52 12.22 -17.08
N VAL A 218 17.68 11.66 -16.82
CA VAL A 218 18.66 12.22 -15.89
C VAL A 218 19.81 12.79 -16.68
N VAL A 219 20.06 14.09 -16.56
CA VAL A 219 21.17 14.76 -17.23
C VAL A 219 22.45 14.57 -16.42
N LEU A 220 23.44 13.85 -16.96
CA LEU A 220 24.71 13.53 -16.32
C LEU A 220 25.76 14.64 -16.45
N LYS A 221 25.40 15.85 -16.84
CA LYS A 221 26.36 16.95 -17.06
C LYS A 221 27.26 17.27 -15.85
N CYS A 222 26.87 16.86 -14.63
CA CYS A 222 27.71 17.06 -13.43
C CYS A 222 28.76 15.97 -13.19
N VAL A 223 28.79 14.90 -13.98
CA VAL A 223 29.71 13.75 -13.75
C VAL A 223 31.11 13.98 -14.34
N ALA A 224 31.27 15.00 -15.15
CA ALA A 224 32.56 15.32 -15.81
C ALA A 224 33.58 16.07 -14.91
N LEU A 225 33.29 16.23 -13.61
CA LEU A 225 34.15 16.98 -12.65
C LEU A 225 34.74 16.08 -11.54
N ILE A 226 34.88 14.76 -11.80
CA ILE A 226 35.58 13.84 -10.88
C ILE A 226 36.66 13.06 -11.62
#